data_bcbcbd32d8ca8fde033f4c4cdc6e6a79
#
_entry.id   bcbcbd32d8ca8fde033f4c4cdc6e6a79
#
_cell.length_a   1.000
_cell.length_b   1.000
_cell.length_c   1.000
_cell.angle_alpha   90.00
_cell.angle_beta   90.00
_cell.angle_gamma   90.00
#
_symmetry.space_group_name_H-M   'P 1'
#
loop_
_entity.id
_entity.type
_entity.pdbx_description
1 polymer ?
#
loop_
_entity_poly.entity_id
_entity_poly.type
_entity_poly.pdbx_seq_one_letter_code
_entity_poly.pdbx_strand_id
1 'polypeptide(L)'
;MTISQHHPAWSWQFAIDSLTELARTELIDDVTPDWAWGGSTGAGVRVAVIDSGIDASHPAIDGRVSGYVSVTEANGELVFDESPHEDACGHGTACAGVIRSFAPDCELYSVKVLGSAMTGRGTVFAAGLRWAIEHGMNVCNLSLGTTKRELLAVFHELADLAYFKRVMLVTAANNMPVPSYPSMFASVLSVASHNLGDQDLFFYNPDPPVEFGAHGIDVRVAWQQGQWITATGNSFAAPHISGMVARLLGKHPELTAFQVKGVMRALAANVGGAPSHLSNAEARTKA
;
A
#
# COMPACT_ATOMS: atom_id res chain seq x y z
N MET A 1 42.24 -2.82 0.18
CA MET A 1 41.75 -2.18 1.42
C MET A 1 41.95 -3.15 2.54
N THR A 2 42.82 -2.86 3.48
CA THR A 2 43.08 -3.70 4.65
C THR A 2 41.96 -3.41 5.65
N ILE A 3 41.05 -4.35 5.82
CA ILE A 3 40.00 -4.25 6.85
C ILE A 3 40.75 -4.22 8.20
N SER A 4 40.63 -3.12 8.92
CA SER A 4 41.17 -3.02 10.28
C SER A 4 40.55 -4.12 11.14
N GLN A 5 41.37 -4.99 11.73
CA GLN A 5 40.97 -6.19 12.48
C GLN A 5 40.19 -5.90 13.80
N HIS A 6 39.78 -4.65 14.04
CA HIS A 6 39.20 -4.20 15.29
C HIS A 6 37.71 -3.82 15.22
N HIS A 7 37.09 -3.82 14.02
CA HIS A 7 35.68 -3.49 13.91
C HIS A 7 34.84 -4.76 13.73
N PRO A 8 33.80 -4.97 14.53
CA PRO A 8 32.81 -6.01 14.28
C PRO A 8 32.19 -5.87 12.89
N ALA A 9 31.66 -6.97 12.33
CA ALA A 9 30.93 -6.92 11.07
C ALA A 9 29.84 -5.83 11.12
N TRP A 10 29.66 -5.11 10.01
CA TRP A 10 28.67 -4.02 9.85
C TRP A 10 28.99 -2.71 10.60
N SER A 11 30.00 -2.68 11.52
CA SER A 11 30.30 -1.46 12.29
C SER A 11 31.26 -0.51 11.57
N TRP A 12 31.97 -0.95 10.51
CA TRP A 12 32.94 -0.16 9.80
C TRP A 12 32.36 1.15 9.20
N GLN A 13 31.11 1.14 8.76
CA GLN A 13 30.44 2.30 8.21
C GLN A 13 30.16 3.40 9.26
N PHE A 14 30.22 3.04 10.55
CA PHE A 14 30.05 3.97 11.68
C PHE A 14 31.40 4.33 12.31
N ALA A 15 32.51 3.86 11.78
CA ALA A 15 33.83 4.25 12.25
C ALA A 15 34.07 5.74 11.94
N ILE A 16 34.83 6.42 12.81
CA ILE A 16 35.05 7.86 12.73
C ILE A 16 35.54 8.31 11.35
N ASP A 17 36.40 7.51 10.72
CA ASP A 17 36.97 7.77 9.40
C ASP A 17 35.96 7.58 8.26
N SER A 18 34.86 6.87 8.50
CA SER A 18 33.80 6.57 7.53
C SER A 18 32.52 7.40 7.75
N LEU A 19 32.40 8.13 8.86
CA LEU A 19 31.19 8.92 9.18
C LEU A 19 30.86 10.01 8.16
N THR A 20 31.86 10.49 7.42
CA THR A 20 31.65 11.49 6.36
C THR A 20 30.98 10.90 5.12
N GLU A 21 31.07 9.60 4.93
CA GLU A 21 30.44 8.86 3.83
C GLU A 21 29.00 8.41 4.19
N LEU A 22 28.65 8.47 5.49
CA LEU A 22 27.32 8.12 5.93
C LEU A 22 26.30 9.17 5.44
N ALA A 23 25.26 8.70 4.76
CA ALA A 23 24.22 9.57 4.25
C ALA A 23 23.57 10.37 5.40
N ARG A 24 23.51 11.68 5.25
CA ARG A 24 22.76 12.55 6.16
C ARG A 24 21.28 12.46 5.83
N THR A 25 20.48 12.28 6.85
CA THR A 25 19.01 12.32 6.73
C THR A 25 18.52 13.64 7.32
N GLU A 26 17.74 14.37 6.55
CA GLU A 26 17.12 15.60 7.03
C GLU A 26 16.04 15.30 8.07
N LEU A 27 15.89 16.22 9.04
CA LEU A 27 14.76 16.19 9.95
C LEU A 27 13.51 16.53 9.18
N ILE A 28 12.45 15.76 9.40
CA ILE A 28 11.13 16.08 8.88
C ILE A 28 10.39 16.85 9.98
N ASP A 29 10.51 18.16 9.94
CA ASP A 29 9.81 19.08 10.82
C ASP A 29 8.62 19.68 10.06
N ASP A 30 7.59 20.12 10.78
CA ASP A 30 6.41 20.82 10.22
C ASP A 30 5.70 20.08 9.08
N VAL A 31 5.42 18.79 9.28
CA VAL A 31 4.67 17.98 8.32
C VAL A 31 3.26 18.54 8.14
N THR A 32 3.00 19.08 6.95
CA THR A 32 1.67 19.58 6.55
C THR A 32 1.16 18.83 5.32
N PRO A 33 -0.15 18.83 5.04
CA PRO A 33 -0.67 18.24 3.80
C PRO A 33 -0.04 18.85 2.54
N ASP A 34 0.20 20.16 2.53
CA ASP A 34 0.85 20.82 1.41
C ASP A 34 2.30 20.38 1.25
N TRP A 35 3.06 20.28 2.33
CA TRP A 35 4.40 19.72 2.29
C TRP A 35 4.40 18.28 1.79
N ALA A 36 3.51 17.44 2.31
CA ALA A 36 3.51 16.01 2.01
C ALA A 36 3.15 15.70 0.55
N TRP A 37 2.09 16.29 0.04
CA TRP A 37 1.56 15.96 -1.29
C TRP A 37 0.99 17.14 -2.08
N GLY A 38 1.15 18.39 -1.60
CA GLY A 38 0.66 19.56 -2.34
C GLY A 38 1.23 19.60 -3.75
N GLY A 39 0.34 19.68 -4.76
CA GLY A 39 0.69 19.66 -6.18
C GLY A 39 1.14 18.31 -6.74
N SER A 40 1.32 17.26 -5.91
CA SER A 40 1.71 15.93 -6.39
C SER A 40 0.51 15.16 -6.95
N THR A 41 0.69 14.59 -8.12
CA THR A 41 -0.27 13.69 -8.80
C THR A 41 0.16 12.23 -8.74
N GLY A 42 1.25 11.92 -8.03
CA GLY A 42 1.85 10.59 -8.01
C GLY A 42 2.67 10.24 -9.26
N ALA A 43 2.99 11.22 -10.11
CA ALA A 43 3.77 10.99 -11.32
C ALA A 43 5.13 10.35 -11.00
N GLY A 44 5.53 9.33 -11.79
CA GLY A 44 6.77 8.57 -11.62
C GLY A 44 6.73 7.52 -10.51
N VAL A 45 5.59 7.36 -9.80
CA VAL A 45 5.42 6.34 -8.76
C VAL A 45 4.73 5.10 -9.34
N ARG A 46 5.40 3.96 -9.22
CA ARG A 46 4.90 2.64 -9.63
C ARG A 46 4.06 2.03 -8.52
N VAL A 47 2.80 1.77 -8.80
CA VAL A 47 1.84 1.20 -7.85
C VAL A 47 1.35 -0.15 -8.36
N ALA A 48 1.71 -1.23 -7.67
CA ALA A 48 1.17 -2.55 -7.95
C ALA A 48 -0.15 -2.75 -7.19
N VAL A 49 -1.20 -3.12 -7.92
CA VAL A 49 -2.45 -3.64 -7.37
C VAL A 49 -2.37 -5.17 -7.44
N ILE A 50 -2.09 -5.81 -6.30
CA ILE A 50 -1.98 -7.26 -6.20
C ILE A 50 -3.35 -7.79 -5.81
N ASP A 51 -4.10 -8.30 -6.82
CA ASP A 51 -5.52 -8.57 -6.67
C ASP A 51 -6.05 -9.51 -7.77
N SER A 52 -7.29 -9.30 -8.24
CA SER A 52 -7.99 -10.08 -9.27
C SER A 52 -7.71 -9.63 -10.70
N GLY A 53 -6.86 -8.63 -10.90
CA GLY A 53 -6.61 -7.98 -12.19
C GLY A 53 -7.15 -6.55 -12.20
N ILE A 54 -6.96 -5.84 -13.32
CA ILE A 54 -7.52 -4.50 -13.56
C ILE A 54 -8.21 -4.48 -14.93
N ASP A 55 -9.47 -4.06 -14.97
CA ASP A 55 -10.17 -3.73 -16.22
C ASP A 55 -9.69 -2.35 -16.70
N ALA A 56 -8.71 -2.37 -17.62
CA ALA A 56 -8.15 -1.15 -18.19
C ALA A 56 -9.18 -0.31 -18.96
N SER A 57 -10.23 -0.94 -19.48
CA SER A 57 -11.27 -0.26 -20.25
C SER A 57 -12.25 0.56 -19.40
N HIS A 58 -12.24 0.33 -18.06
CA HIS A 58 -13.11 1.07 -17.16
C HIS A 58 -12.79 2.58 -17.18
N PRO A 59 -13.79 3.48 -17.23
CA PRO A 59 -13.56 4.93 -17.30
C PRO A 59 -12.67 5.51 -16.17
N ALA A 60 -12.71 4.91 -14.98
CA ALA A 60 -11.83 5.30 -13.86
C ALA A 60 -10.35 4.96 -14.10
N ILE A 61 -10.05 4.04 -14.98
CA ILE A 61 -8.70 3.58 -15.33
C ILE A 61 -8.23 4.24 -16.64
N ASP A 62 -9.14 4.39 -17.60
CA ASP A 62 -8.93 5.12 -18.86
C ASP A 62 -7.74 4.58 -19.69
N GLY A 63 -7.64 3.25 -19.80
CA GLY A 63 -6.55 2.57 -20.52
C GLY A 63 -5.17 2.65 -19.88
N ARG A 64 -5.02 3.34 -18.76
CA ARG A 64 -3.72 3.66 -18.15
C ARG A 64 -3.26 2.60 -17.14
N VAL A 65 -2.96 1.40 -17.63
CA VAL A 65 -2.25 0.34 -16.91
C VAL A 65 -0.87 0.19 -17.53
N SER A 66 0.18 0.42 -16.75
CA SER A 66 1.57 0.48 -17.22
C SER A 66 2.21 -0.89 -17.39
N GLY A 67 1.68 -1.92 -16.73
CA GLY A 67 2.17 -3.28 -16.87
C GLY A 67 1.26 -4.30 -16.21
N TYR A 68 1.47 -5.55 -16.59
CA TYR A 68 0.64 -6.68 -16.20
C TYR A 68 1.51 -7.87 -15.79
N VAL A 69 1.06 -8.62 -14.82
CA VAL A 69 1.50 -10.00 -14.59
C VAL A 69 0.36 -10.79 -13.97
N SER A 70 0.05 -11.94 -14.54
CA SER A 70 -0.77 -12.94 -13.88
C SER A 70 0.10 -14.07 -13.34
N VAL A 71 -0.10 -14.43 -12.09
CA VAL A 71 0.62 -15.53 -11.44
C VAL A 71 -0.36 -16.66 -11.22
N THR A 72 -0.01 -17.83 -11.72
CA THR A 72 -0.80 -19.07 -11.56
C THR A 72 0.10 -20.20 -11.09
N GLU A 73 -0.50 -21.29 -10.65
CA GLU A 73 0.23 -22.49 -10.31
C GLU A 73 -0.30 -23.64 -11.16
N ALA A 74 0.55 -24.20 -12.01
CA ALA A 74 0.25 -25.32 -12.88
C ALA A 74 1.24 -26.46 -12.62
N ASN A 75 0.74 -27.66 -12.35
CA ASN A 75 1.54 -28.86 -12.07
C ASN A 75 2.56 -28.69 -10.89
N GLY A 76 2.24 -27.82 -9.92
CA GLY A 76 3.13 -27.52 -8.79
C GLY A 76 4.20 -26.48 -9.08
N GLU A 77 4.22 -25.91 -10.28
CA GLU A 77 5.14 -24.84 -10.68
C GLU A 77 4.40 -23.51 -10.80
N LEU A 78 5.07 -22.41 -10.42
CA LEU A 78 4.57 -21.07 -10.58
C LEU A 78 4.81 -20.59 -12.02
N VAL A 79 3.76 -20.11 -12.64
CA VAL A 79 3.79 -19.57 -14.01
C VAL A 79 3.47 -18.07 -13.94
N PHE A 80 4.31 -17.26 -14.57
CA PHE A 80 4.15 -15.82 -14.70
C PHE A 80 3.86 -15.49 -16.16
N ASP A 81 2.75 -14.78 -16.39
CA ASP A 81 2.35 -14.30 -17.70
C ASP A 81 2.18 -12.78 -17.63
N GLU A 82 3.03 -12.06 -18.35
CA GLU A 82 3.05 -10.58 -18.38
C GLU A 82 2.16 -10.01 -19.49
N SER A 83 1.38 -10.85 -20.16
CA SER A 83 0.42 -10.39 -21.16
C SER A 83 -0.70 -9.56 -20.52
N PRO A 84 -1.25 -8.56 -21.23
CA PRO A 84 -2.44 -7.85 -20.79
C PRO A 84 -3.57 -8.81 -20.44
N HIS A 85 -4.24 -8.55 -19.34
CA HIS A 85 -5.34 -9.39 -18.85
C HIS A 85 -6.46 -8.52 -18.26
N GLU A 86 -7.65 -9.08 -18.22
CA GLU A 86 -8.81 -8.47 -17.58
C GLU A 86 -8.91 -8.78 -16.09
N ASP A 87 -9.71 -8.00 -15.38
CA ASP A 87 -10.09 -8.27 -13.99
C ASP A 87 -11.03 -9.48 -13.93
N ALA A 88 -10.73 -10.43 -13.06
CA ALA A 88 -11.51 -11.66 -12.92
C ALA A 88 -12.87 -11.46 -12.21
N CYS A 89 -12.99 -10.41 -11.34
CA CYS A 89 -14.20 -10.19 -10.54
C CYS A 89 -14.56 -8.73 -10.28
N GLY A 90 -13.70 -7.77 -10.64
CA GLY A 90 -13.92 -6.33 -10.47
C GLY A 90 -13.26 -5.70 -9.24
N HIS A 91 -12.78 -6.52 -8.30
CA HIS A 91 -12.23 -6.03 -7.05
C HIS A 91 -10.89 -5.28 -7.23
N GLY A 92 -10.00 -5.78 -8.08
CA GLY A 92 -8.75 -5.07 -8.39
C GLY A 92 -8.98 -3.77 -9.14
N THR A 93 -9.98 -3.71 -10.03
CA THR A 93 -10.41 -2.47 -10.71
C THR A 93 -10.94 -1.46 -9.71
N ALA A 94 -11.70 -1.90 -8.70
CA ALA A 94 -12.17 -1.04 -7.61
C ALA A 94 -10.99 -0.42 -6.85
N CYS A 95 -10.02 -1.22 -6.44
CA CYS A 95 -8.81 -0.75 -5.76
C CYS A 95 -8.00 0.22 -6.64
N ALA A 96 -7.79 -0.12 -7.90
CA ALA A 96 -7.06 0.73 -8.86
C ALA A 96 -7.76 2.08 -9.09
N GLY A 97 -9.08 2.08 -9.21
CA GLY A 97 -9.89 3.30 -9.36
C GLY A 97 -9.77 4.24 -8.17
N VAL A 98 -9.79 3.70 -6.95
CA VAL A 98 -9.57 4.49 -5.72
C VAL A 98 -8.16 5.06 -5.71
N ILE A 99 -7.12 4.27 -5.96
CA ILE A 99 -5.73 4.75 -6.02
C ILE A 99 -5.60 5.89 -7.01
N ARG A 100 -6.17 5.75 -8.21
CA ARG A 100 -6.10 6.75 -9.27
C ARG A 100 -6.85 8.04 -8.94
N SER A 101 -7.89 7.98 -8.13
CA SER A 101 -8.59 9.18 -7.67
C SER A 101 -7.71 10.09 -6.80
N PHE A 102 -6.73 9.52 -6.09
CA PHE A 102 -5.74 10.26 -5.30
C PHE A 102 -4.48 10.60 -6.09
N ALA A 103 -3.96 9.62 -6.82
CA ALA A 103 -2.71 9.71 -7.56
C ALA A 103 -2.97 9.50 -9.07
N PRO A 104 -3.56 10.49 -9.77
CA PRO A 104 -4.05 10.32 -11.14
C PRO A 104 -2.94 10.00 -12.15
N ASP A 105 -1.70 10.36 -11.90
CA ASP A 105 -0.58 10.14 -12.81
C ASP A 105 0.40 9.06 -12.33
N CYS A 106 0.04 8.27 -11.30
CA CYS A 106 0.84 7.11 -10.93
C CYS A 106 0.81 6.03 -12.02
N GLU A 107 1.88 5.26 -12.10
CA GLU A 107 2.00 4.11 -12.99
C GLU A 107 1.37 2.88 -12.34
N LEU A 108 0.16 2.49 -12.78
CA LEU A 108 -0.54 1.31 -12.26
C LEU A 108 -0.02 0.02 -12.91
N TYR A 109 0.27 -0.97 -12.08
CA TYR A 109 0.63 -2.32 -12.48
C TYR A 109 -0.41 -3.31 -11.95
N SER A 110 -0.95 -4.14 -12.86
CA SER A 110 -1.90 -5.19 -12.51
C SER A 110 -1.16 -6.49 -12.19
N VAL A 111 -1.18 -6.90 -10.92
CA VAL A 111 -0.59 -8.16 -10.47
C VAL A 111 -1.73 -9.12 -10.07
N LYS A 112 -2.15 -9.97 -11.02
CA LYS A 112 -3.28 -10.86 -10.86
C LYS A 112 -2.89 -12.13 -10.16
N VAL A 113 -3.41 -12.33 -8.95
CA VAL A 113 -3.17 -13.48 -8.08
C VAL A 113 -4.46 -14.14 -7.60
N LEU A 114 -5.62 -13.50 -7.85
CA LEU A 114 -6.95 -14.00 -7.49
C LEU A 114 -7.76 -14.34 -8.73
N GLY A 115 -8.54 -15.41 -8.63
CA GLY A 115 -9.54 -15.80 -9.63
C GLY A 115 -10.90 -15.11 -9.41
N SER A 116 -11.89 -15.51 -10.22
CA SER A 116 -13.25 -14.95 -10.22
C SER A 116 -14.02 -15.15 -8.91
N ALA A 117 -13.66 -16.13 -8.10
CA ALA A 117 -14.26 -16.36 -6.79
C ALA A 117 -13.57 -15.56 -5.66
N MET A 118 -12.75 -14.56 -5.97
CA MET A 118 -11.94 -13.81 -5.01
C MET A 118 -11.04 -14.70 -4.14
N THR A 119 -10.62 -15.83 -4.67
CA THR A 119 -9.75 -16.80 -3.97
C THR A 119 -8.47 -17.04 -4.76
N GLY A 120 -7.40 -17.30 -4.02
CA GLY A 120 -6.09 -17.64 -4.57
C GLY A 120 -5.29 -18.49 -3.59
N ARG A 121 -4.25 -19.16 -4.11
CA ARG A 121 -3.31 -19.88 -3.25
C ARG A 121 -2.34 -18.89 -2.61
N GLY A 122 -1.98 -19.10 -1.36
CA GLY A 122 -1.03 -18.25 -0.67
C GLY A 122 0.37 -18.23 -1.29
N THR A 123 0.77 -19.33 -1.96
CA THR A 123 2.00 -19.40 -2.76
C THR A 123 1.97 -18.48 -3.96
N VAL A 124 0.84 -18.41 -4.67
CA VAL A 124 0.61 -17.51 -5.80
C VAL A 124 0.61 -16.04 -5.34
N PHE A 125 -0.05 -15.76 -4.21
CA PHE A 125 -0.03 -14.43 -3.61
C PHE A 125 1.40 -14.00 -3.22
N ALA A 126 2.15 -14.87 -2.53
CA ALA A 126 3.53 -14.60 -2.16
C ALA A 126 4.43 -14.36 -3.39
N ALA A 127 4.23 -15.14 -4.46
CA ALA A 127 4.98 -14.99 -5.71
C ALA A 127 4.66 -13.66 -6.42
N GLY A 128 3.40 -13.26 -6.49
CA GLY A 128 3.00 -11.95 -7.05
C GLY A 128 3.57 -10.77 -6.24
N LEU A 129 3.56 -10.87 -4.92
CA LEU A 129 4.19 -9.85 -4.06
C LEU A 129 5.70 -9.79 -4.27
N ARG A 130 6.38 -10.94 -4.34
CA ARG A 130 7.82 -11.01 -4.63
C ARG A 130 8.13 -10.38 -5.98
N TRP A 131 7.37 -10.72 -7.02
CA TRP A 131 7.53 -10.13 -8.34
C TRP A 131 7.44 -8.60 -8.28
N ALA A 132 6.42 -8.05 -7.63
CA ALA A 132 6.24 -6.60 -7.50
C ALA A 132 7.45 -5.94 -6.79
N ILE A 133 7.94 -6.52 -5.70
CA ILE A 133 9.10 -6.01 -4.96
C ILE A 133 10.37 -6.04 -5.82
N GLU A 134 10.59 -7.12 -6.58
CA GLU A 134 11.78 -7.32 -7.41
C GLU A 134 11.77 -6.47 -8.69
N HIS A 135 10.56 -6.11 -9.19
CA HIS A 135 10.39 -5.26 -10.37
C HIS A 135 10.30 -3.76 -10.06
N GLY A 136 10.67 -3.38 -8.82
CA GLY A 136 10.88 -1.98 -8.46
C GLY A 136 9.59 -1.18 -8.33
N MET A 137 8.51 -1.80 -7.84
CA MET A 137 7.32 -1.06 -7.43
C MET A 137 7.66 -0.18 -6.23
N ASN A 138 7.04 1.00 -6.16
CA ASN A 138 7.20 1.91 -5.02
C ASN A 138 6.14 1.62 -3.95
N VAL A 139 4.92 1.28 -4.39
CA VAL A 139 3.79 0.96 -3.52
C VAL A 139 3.15 -0.35 -3.99
N CYS A 140 2.85 -1.25 -3.07
CA CYS A 140 2.03 -2.44 -3.32
C CYS A 140 0.75 -2.32 -2.50
N ASN A 141 -0.38 -2.23 -3.18
CA ASN A 141 -1.70 -2.32 -2.56
C ASN A 141 -2.08 -3.79 -2.42
N LEU A 142 -2.32 -4.23 -1.19
CA LEU A 142 -2.68 -5.59 -0.82
C LEU A 142 -4.06 -5.58 -0.17
N SER A 143 -5.10 -5.58 -0.99
CA SER A 143 -6.49 -5.67 -0.52
C SER A 143 -6.92 -7.12 -0.26
N LEU A 144 -5.96 -7.96 0.07
CA LEU A 144 -6.09 -9.38 0.39
C LEU A 144 -5.09 -9.77 1.48
N GLY A 145 -5.31 -10.94 2.07
CA GLY A 145 -4.40 -11.50 3.07
C GLY A 145 -4.66 -12.99 3.27
N THR A 146 -3.83 -13.62 4.09
CA THR A 146 -4.00 -15.02 4.47
C THR A 146 -4.00 -15.20 5.97
N THR A 147 -4.85 -16.09 6.46
CA THR A 147 -4.88 -16.50 7.88
C THR A 147 -4.03 -17.76 8.13
N LYS A 148 -3.42 -18.33 7.08
CA LYS A 148 -2.64 -19.55 7.14
C LYS A 148 -1.30 -19.31 7.82
N ARG A 149 -1.13 -19.88 9.01
CA ARG A 149 0.09 -19.71 9.83
C ARG A 149 1.34 -20.29 9.20
N GLU A 150 1.21 -21.31 8.36
CA GLU A 150 2.32 -21.89 7.61
C GLU A 150 2.96 -20.91 6.61
N LEU A 151 2.25 -19.86 6.22
CA LEU A 151 2.75 -18.81 5.33
C LEU A 151 3.31 -17.59 6.07
N LEU A 152 3.25 -17.56 7.41
CA LEU A 152 3.70 -16.43 8.21
C LEU A 152 5.16 -16.06 7.90
N ALA A 153 6.06 -17.06 7.92
CA ALA A 153 7.49 -16.80 7.67
C ALA A 153 7.74 -16.24 6.27
N VAL A 154 7.08 -16.78 5.26
CA VAL A 154 7.21 -16.33 3.87
C VAL A 154 6.79 -14.87 3.70
N PHE A 155 5.62 -14.50 4.26
CA PHE A 155 5.15 -13.12 4.18
C PHE A 155 5.97 -12.16 5.06
N HIS A 156 6.53 -12.63 6.17
CA HIS A 156 7.43 -11.82 7.01
C HIS A 156 8.72 -11.49 6.25
N GLU A 157 9.34 -12.49 5.60
CA GLU A 157 10.53 -12.28 4.76
C GLU A 157 10.25 -11.31 3.61
N LEU A 158 9.07 -11.42 2.97
CA LEU A 158 8.68 -10.50 1.90
C LEU A 158 8.43 -9.08 2.41
N ALA A 159 7.85 -8.93 3.61
CA ALA A 159 7.62 -7.63 4.21
C ALA A 159 8.94 -6.94 4.59
N ASP A 160 9.92 -7.68 5.12
CA ASP A 160 11.26 -7.17 5.40
C ASP A 160 12.02 -6.85 4.10
N LEU A 161 11.93 -7.71 3.08
CA LEU A 161 12.51 -7.45 1.77
C LEU A 161 11.96 -6.15 1.17
N ALA A 162 10.64 -5.95 1.22
CA ALA A 162 9.99 -4.73 0.76
C ALA A 162 10.49 -3.50 1.54
N TYR A 163 10.56 -3.60 2.86
CA TYR A 163 11.04 -2.53 3.73
C TYR A 163 12.47 -2.11 3.37
N PHE A 164 13.39 -3.06 3.20
CA PHE A 164 14.79 -2.77 2.83
C PHE A 164 14.93 -2.25 1.39
N LYS A 165 14.03 -2.64 0.49
CA LYS A 165 13.99 -2.12 -0.89
C LYS A 165 13.19 -0.82 -1.03
N ARG A 166 12.68 -0.25 0.07
CA ARG A 166 11.84 0.96 0.09
C ARG A 166 10.54 0.80 -0.70
N VAL A 167 9.98 -0.40 -0.73
CA VAL A 167 8.66 -0.69 -1.30
C VAL A 167 7.63 -0.59 -0.19
N MET A 168 6.66 0.30 -0.32
CA MET A 168 5.60 0.50 0.67
C MET A 168 4.53 -0.56 0.49
N LEU A 169 4.37 -1.45 1.47
CA LEU A 169 3.26 -2.40 1.50
C LEU A 169 2.09 -1.76 2.26
N VAL A 170 1.01 -1.50 1.57
CA VAL A 170 -0.26 -1.03 2.15
C VAL A 170 -1.23 -2.20 2.16
N THR A 171 -1.67 -2.63 3.33
CA THR A 171 -2.38 -3.90 3.49
C THR A 171 -3.71 -3.72 4.19
N ALA A 172 -4.78 -4.26 3.62
CA ALA A 172 -6.06 -4.33 4.30
C ALA A 172 -5.99 -5.32 5.48
N ALA A 173 -6.49 -4.89 6.64
CA ALA A 173 -6.78 -5.81 7.74
C ALA A 173 -7.90 -6.79 7.34
N ASN A 174 -7.96 -7.95 7.98
CA ASN A 174 -9.05 -8.90 7.74
C ASN A 174 -10.41 -8.27 8.13
N ASN A 175 -11.45 -8.50 7.32
CA ASN A 175 -12.81 -8.05 7.65
C ASN A 175 -13.43 -8.82 8.84
N MET A 176 -12.89 -9.99 9.16
CA MET A 176 -13.21 -10.75 10.37
C MET A 176 -12.17 -10.47 11.45
N PRO A 177 -12.52 -10.56 12.75
CA PRO A 177 -11.59 -10.28 13.85
C PRO A 177 -10.59 -11.42 14.06
N VAL A 178 -9.85 -11.75 13.01
CA VAL A 178 -8.82 -12.80 12.99
C VAL A 178 -7.50 -12.23 12.44
N PRO A 179 -6.35 -12.64 12.98
CA PRO A 179 -5.05 -12.25 12.44
C PRO A 179 -4.91 -12.68 10.97
N SER A 180 -4.38 -11.79 10.14
CA SER A 180 -4.05 -12.08 8.73
C SER A 180 -2.70 -11.49 8.35
N TYR A 181 -2.05 -12.14 7.40
CA TYR A 181 -0.72 -11.75 6.95
C TYR A 181 -0.81 -11.23 5.51
N PRO A 182 -0.05 -10.17 5.17
CA PRO A 182 0.97 -9.46 5.95
C PRO A 182 0.45 -8.32 6.86
N SER A 183 -0.87 -8.06 6.97
CA SER A 183 -1.41 -6.89 7.68
C SER A 183 -1.02 -6.77 9.17
N MET A 184 -0.57 -7.88 9.78
CA MET A 184 -0.12 -7.92 11.19
C MET A 184 1.35 -7.53 11.40
N PHE A 185 2.12 -7.25 10.34
CA PHE A 185 3.54 -6.96 10.48
C PHE A 185 3.81 -5.47 10.68
N ALA A 186 4.78 -5.14 11.52
CA ALA A 186 5.15 -3.76 11.83
C ALA A 186 5.79 -3.00 10.65
N SER A 187 6.33 -3.71 9.66
CA SER A 187 6.96 -3.12 8.48
C SER A 187 5.98 -2.69 7.38
N VAL A 188 4.67 -2.97 7.53
CA VAL A 188 3.64 -2.58 6.56
C VAL A 188 2.76 -1.43 7.09
N LEU A 189 2.02 -0.77 6.22
CA LEU A 189 0.93 0.13 6.58
C LEU A 189 -0.37 -0.69 6.61
N SER A 190 -0.83 -1.06 7.78
CA SER A 190 -2.06 -1.83 7.96
C SER A 190 -3.28 -0.91 8.06
N VAL A 191 -4.35 -1.23 7.31
CA VAL A 191 -5.50 -0.34 7.12
C VAL A 191 -6.81 -1.05 7.43
N ALA A 192 -7.67 -0.39 8.22
CA ALA A 192 -9.06 -0.75 8.42
C ALA A 192 -10.00 0.38 7.98
N SER A 193 -11.29 0.09 7.94
CA SER A 193 -12.31 1.02 7.45
C SER A 193 -12.86 1.94 8.53
N HIS A 194 -13.13 3.21 8.16
CA HIS A 194 -14.06 4.08 8.87
C HIS A 194 -15.29 4.40 8.00
N ASN A 195 -16.33 4.97 8.61
CA ASN A 195 -17.62 5.22 7.99
C ASN A 195 -17.99 6.71 7.87
N LEU A 196 -17.03 7.62 7.90
CA LEU A 196 -17.33 9.07 7.95
C LEU A 196 -17.64 9.68 6.57
N GLY A 197 -17.60 8.90 5.49
CA GLY A 197 -17.95 9.34 4.15
C GLY A 197 -16.98 10.34 3.50
N ASP A 198 -15.90 10.69 4.19
CA ASP A 198 -14.84 11.57 3.68
C ASP A 198 -13.64 10.72 3.26
N GLN A 199 -13.35 10.73 1.96
CA GLN A 199 -12.28 9.93 1.38
C GLN A 199 -10.88 10.45 1.71
N ASP A 200 -10.75 11.74 2.01
CA ASP A 200 -9.47 12.38 2.34
C ASP A 200 -9.12 12.24 3.82
N LEU A 201 -10.08 11.84 4.64
CA LEU A 201 -9.91 11.68 6.07
C LEU A 201 -9.33 10.31 6.40
N PHE A 202 -8.30 10.31 7.25
CA PHE A 202 -7.76 9.07 7.82
C PHE A 202 -7.26 9.28 9.24
N PHE A 203 -7.18 8.19 9.98
CA PHE A 203 -6.81 8.17 11.39
C PHE A 203 -5.59 7.29 11.63
N TYR A 204 -4.84 7.60 12.66
CA TYR A 204 -3.79 6.74 13.19
C TYR A 204 -4.25 6.07 14.48
N ASN A 205 -4.07 4.75 14.56
CA ASN A 205 -4.32 3.98 15.78
C ASN A 205 -2.98 3.71 16.50
N PRO A 206 -2.78 4.22 17.72
CA PRO A 206 -1.56 3.96 18.49
C PRO A 206 -1.49 2.52 19.04
N ASP A 207 -2.61 1.78 19.02
CA ASP A 207 -2.71 0.43 19.53
C ASP A 207 -2.71 -0.60 18.39
N PRO A 208 -1.52 -1.05 17.91
CA PRO A 208 -1.44 -2.02 16.82
C PRO A 208 -2.21 -3.31 17.16
N PRO A 209 -2.49 -4.17 16.15
CA PRO A 209 -1.74 -4.29 14.91
C PRO A 209 -2.27 -3.49 13.72
N VAL A 210 -3.44 -2.89 13.78
CA VAL A 210 -3.96 -2.07 12.67
C VAL A 210 -3.65 -0.62 12.96
N GLU A 211 -2.88 0.01 12.08
CA GLU A 211 -2.31 1.34 12.34
C GLU A 211 -3.12 2.49 11.76
N PHE A 212 -3.81 2.29 10.63
CA PHE A 212 -4.54 3.37 9.95
C PHE A 212 -6.00 3.01 9.75
N GLY A 213 -6.86 4.00 9.90
CA GLY A 213 -8.26 3.94 9.53
C GLY A 213 -8.54 4.87 8.35
N ALA A 214 -9.08 4.36 7.23
CA ALA A 214 -9.42 5.15 6.05
C ALA A 214 -10.85 4.85 5.59
N HIS A 215 -11.36 5.62 4.62
CA HIS A 215 -12.71 5.42 4.10
C HIS A 215 -12.85 4.04 3.43
N GLY A 216 -13.75 3.20 3.94
CA GLY A 216 -13.92 1.83 3.45
C GLY A 216 -15.33 1.27 3.64
N ILE A 217 -16.28 2.11 4.10
CA ILE A 217 -17.69 1.75 4.26
C ILE A 217 -18.52 2.61 3.31
N ASP A 218 -19.38 1.96 2.53
CA ASP A 218 -20.25 2.57 1.51
C ASP A 218 -19.46 3.38 0.46
N VAL A 219 -18.31 2.85 0.06
CA VAL A 219 -17.43 3.48 -0.95
C VAL A 219 -18.00 3.23 -2.35
N ARG A 220 -18.15 4.30 -3.13
CA ARG A 220 -18.48 4.18 -4.55
C ARG A 220 -17.21 3.83 -5.34
N VAL A 221 -17.16 2.63 -5.91
CA VAL A 221 -15.99 2.08 -6.58
C VAL A 221 -16.28 1.65 -8.02
N ALA A 222 -15.25 1.71 -8.85
CA ALA A 222 -15.25 1.13 -10.19
C ALA A 222 -15.44 -0.39 -10.11
N TRP A 223 -16.16 -0.97 -11.06
CA TRP A 223 -16.41 -2.40 -11.11
C TRP A 223 -16.36 -2.90 -12.55
N GLN A 224 -16.40 -4.23 -12.72
CA GLN A 224 -16.36 -4.85 -14.05
C GLN A 224 -17.36 -4.22 -15.04
N GLN A 225 -17.03 -4.27 -16.34
CA GLN A 225 -17.89 -3.84 -17.44
C GLN A 225 -18.31 -2.35 -17.36
N GLY A 226 -17.42 -1.50 -16.86
CA GLY A 226 -17.66 -0.07 -16.76
C GLY A 226 -18.67 0.33 -15.68
N GLN A 227 -19.07 -0.60 -14.81
CA GLN A 227 -20.05 -0.36 -13.77
C GLN A 227 -19.44 0.36 -12.56
N TRP A 228 -20.32 1.01 -11.80
CA TRP A 228 -19.99 1.55 -10.48
C TRP A 228 -20.89 0.90 -9.45
N ILE A 229 -20.31 0.47 -8.33
CA ILE A 229 -21.05 -0.11 -7.21
C ILE A 229 -20.72 0.63 -5.91
N THR A 230 -21.56 0.45 -4.90
CA THR A 230 -21.25 0.82 -3.52
C THR A 230 -20.79 -0.43 -2.79
N ALA A 231 -19.62 -0.38 -2.18
CA ALA A 231 -19.00 -1.52 -1.53
C ALA A 231 -18.46 -1.17 -0.15
N THR A 232 -18.39 -2.16 0.73
CA THR A 232 -17.89 -2.03 2.11
C THR A 232 -16.85 -3.12 2.39
N GLY A 233 -15.73 -2.71 2.98
CA GLY A 233 -14.64 -3.61 3.39
C GLY A 233 -13.31 -2.90 3.58
N ASN A 234 -12.45 -3.46 4.41
CA ASN A 234 -11.10 -2.94 4.62
C ASN A 234 -10.28 -2.94 3.30
N SER A 235 -10.65 -3.79 2.36
CA SER A 235 -10.06 -3.85 1.02
C SER A 235 -10.30 -2.56 0.20
N PHE A 236 -11.32 -1.77 0.53
CA PHE A 236 -11.57 -0.47 -0.09
C PHE A 236 -10.95 0.69 0.68
N ALA A 237 -10.58 0.49 1.96
CA ALA A 237 -9.84 1.47 2.75
C ALA A 237 -8.34 1.52 2.39
N ALA A 238 -7.71 0.36 2.20
CA ALA A 238 -6.29 0.27 1.87
C ALA A 238 -5.89 1.08 0.62
N PRO A 239 -6.64 1.07 -0.50
CA PRO A 239 -6.27 1.83 -1.69
C PRO A 239 -6.32 3.36 -1.49
N HIS A 240 -7.10 3.90 -0.52
CA HIS A 240 -7.03 5.32 -0.15
C HIS A 240 -5.64 5.67 0.39
N ILE A 241 -5.16 4.88 1.34
CA ILE A 241 -3.80 5.05 1.89
C ILE A 241 -2.74 4.82 0.80
N SER A 242 -2.93 3.83 -0.08
CA SER A 242 -1.99 3.59 -1.20
C SER A 242 -1.88 4.80 -2.14
N GLY A 243 -3.00 5.43 -2.47
CA GLY A 243 -3.03 6.63 -3.30
C GLY A 243 -2.38 7.84 -2.61
N MET A 244 -2.62 8.05 -1.32
CA MET A 244 -1.96 9.10 -0.53
C MET A 244 -0.44 8.86 -0.45
N VAL A 245 0.00 7.63 -0.21
CA VAL A 245 1.43 7.26 -0.20
C VAL A 245 2.05 7.45 -1.58
N ALA A 246 1.33 7.14 -2.66
CA ALA A 246 1.83 7.39 -4.01
C ALA A 246 2.03 8.89 -4.28
N ARG A 247 1.13 9.76 -3.82
CA ARG A 247 1.33 11.22 -3.89
C ARG A 247 2.54 11.67 -3.06
N LEU A 248 2.67 11.14 -1.85
CA LEU A 248 3.80 11.46 -0.96
C LEU A 248 5.13 11.12 -1.64
N LEU A 249 5.25 9.90 -2.18
CA LEU A 249 6.47 9.45 -2.87
C LEU A 249 6.70 10.15 -4.21
N GLY A 250 5.66 10.62 -4.88
CA GLY A 250 5.80 11.44 -6.09
C GLY A 250 6.44 12.80 -5.82
N LYS A 251 6.32 13.30 -4.60
CA LYS A 251 6.95 14.56 -4.15
C LYS A 251 8.27 14.33 -3.41
N HIS A 252 8.37 13.23 -2.67
CA HIS A 252 9.48 12.88 -1.80
C HIS A 252 9.96 11.44 -2.07
N PRO A 253 10.57 11.16 -3.23
CA PRO A 253 10.96 9.80 -3.62
C PRO A 253 12.07 9.19 -2.76
N GLU A 254 12.79 10.02 -2.00
CA GLU A 254 13.88 9.62 -1.12
C GLU A 254 13.42 9.03 0.21
N LEU A 255 12.16 9.20 0.60
CA LEU A 255 11.66 8.76 1.89
C LEU A 255 11.77 7.25 2.07
N THR A 256 12.25 6.86 3.25
CA THR A 256 12.28 5.46 3.69
C THR A 256 10.90 5.03 4.17
N ALA A 257 10.65 3.72 4.26
CA ALA A 257 9.39 3.19 4.78
C ALA A 257 9.06 3.70 6.20
N PHE A 258 10.08 3.84 7.06
CA PHE A 258 9.92 4.42 8.39
C PHE A 258 9.45 5.88 8.35
N GLN A 259 10.06 6.69 7.47
CA GLN A 259 9.69 8.10 7.32
C GLN A 259 8.30 8.25 6.72
N VAL A 260 7.93 7.45 5.71
CA VAL A 260 6.56 7.42 5.15
C VAL A 260 5.54 7.14 6.25
N LYS A 261 5.75 6.13 7.10
CA LYS A 261 4.85 5.84 8.23
C LYS A 261 4.79 7.01 9.22
N GLY A 262 5.92 7.65 9.51
CA GLY A 262 6.01 8.83 10.38
C GLY A 262 5.22 10.02 9.83
N VAL A 263 5.36 10.30 8.54
CA VAL A 263 4.62 11.36 7.84
C VAL A 263 3.12 11.06 7.82
N MET A 264 2.73 9.85 7.44
CA MET A 264 1.32 9.45 7.46
C MET A 264 0.71 9.58 8.86
N ARG A 265 1.45 9.16 9.90
CA ARG A 265 1.00 9.37 11.28
C ARG A 265 0.82 10.86 11.60
N ALA A 266 1.78 11.72 11.25
CA ALA A 266 1.71 13.14 11.56
C ALA A 266 0.53 13.84 10.88
N LEU A 267 0.08 13.35 9.73
CA LEU A 267 -1.05 13.90 8.95
C LEU A 267 -2.42 13.29 9.33
N ALA A 268 -2.45 12.27 10.16
CA ALA A 268 -3.69 11.65 10.59
C ALA A 268 -4.54 12.63 11.41
N ALA A 269 -5.84 12.62 11.17
CA ALA A 269 -6.78 13.61 11.73
C ALA A 269 -6.85 13.64 13.27
N ASN A 270 -6.44 12.57 13.93
CA ASN A 270 -6.40 12.45 15.38
C ASN A 270 -5.01 12.67 15.98
N VAL A 271 -4.03 13.16 15.22
CA VAL A 271 -2.66 13.44 15.67
C VAL A 271 -2.40 14.95 15.59
N GLY A 272 -1.78 15.51 16.63
CA GLY A 272 -1.58 16.96 16.75
C GLY A 272 -2.82 17.69 17.25
N GLY A 273 -2.80 19.02 17.24
CA GLY A 273 -3.99 19.82 17.56
C GLY A 273 -5.02 19.67 16.44
N ALA A 274 -6.13 19.00 16.73
CA ALA A 274 -7.15 18.60 15.76
C ALA A 274 -7.52 19.73 14.78
N PRO A 275 -7.47 19.51 13.47
CA PRO A 275 -8.14 20.37 12.52
C PRO A 275 -9.64 20.39 12.84
N SER A 276 -10.28 21.55 12.66
CA SER A 276 -11.69 21.84 12.93
C SER A 276 -12.74 20.92 12.27
N HIS A 277 -12.31 19.91 11.50
CA HIS A 277 -13.18 18.96 10.79
C HIS A 277 -13.83 17.92 11.70
N LEU A 278 -13.21 17.57 12.85
CA LEU A 278 -13.82 16.63 13.81
C LEU A 278 -14.99 17.26 14.58
N SER A 279 -14.97 18.59 14.79
CA SER A 279 -16.07 19.30 15.44
C SER A 279 -17.37 19.27 14.62
N ASN A 280 -17.27 19.14 13.28
CA ASN A 280 -18.41 19.04 12.39
C ASN A 280 -18.95 17.59 12.26
N ALA A 281 -18.12 16.56 12.46
CA ALA A 281 -18.54 15.17 12.45
C ALA A 281 -19.33 14.81 13.72
N GLU A 282 -18.90 15.29 14.90
CA GLU A 282 -19.65 15.11 16.16
C GLU A 282 -21.01 15.83 16.16
N ALA A 283 -21.12 16.95 15.46
CA ALA A 283 -22.39 17.68 15.32
C ALA A 283 -23.40 16.93 14.42
N ARG A 284 -22.93 16.15 13.45
CA ARG A 284 -23.80 15.35 12.55
C ARG A 284 -24.26 14.01 13.14
N THR A 285 -23.53 13.49 14.15
CA THR A 285 -23.87 12.21 14.80
C THR A 285 -24.90 12.41 15.94
N LYS A 286 -25.15 13.66 16.37
CA LYS A 286 -26.14 14.03 17.42
C LYS A 286 -27.39 14.69 16.89
N ALA A 287 -27.58 14.79 15.59
CA ALA A 287 -28.78 15.24 14.89
C ALA A 287 -29.47 14.06 14.17
#